data_0a730063c66b8081e7e6e55535044497
#
_entry.id   0a730063c66b8081e7e6e55535044497
#
_cell.length_a   1.000
_cell.length_b   1.000
_cell.length_c   1.000
_cell.angle_alpha   90.00
_cell.angle_beta   90.00
_cell.angle_gamma   90.00
#
_symmetry.space_group_name_H-M   'P 1'
#
loop_
_entity.id
_entity.type
_entity.pdbx_description
1 polymer ?
#
loop_
_entity_poly.entity_id
_entity_poly.type
_entity_poly.pdbx_seq_one_letter_code
_entity_poly.pdbx_strand_id
1 'polypeptide(L)'
;MENPYIKQFPEIMKGKTIMYNHGFGSAASSGTVSRIQLTFPEAKVVAFDLPLHPEEAMALLREKVIEVKPDLIIGSSMGGMYTEMLYGYDRICVNPAFEMGQTMKDHGMIGKQTWQNPRQDGEKEFIVTKALEKEYREITEQCFKGLEAMSPEQLDEEQQHVWGLFGDEDTVVHTFDLYRSHYPQAAHFHGEHHMNDRSFMNGVVPVIRWIDDRQEHRDRPIVYIDNSTLADNYGHPKSSLSKAFNMLIERYQVYILAPAQTNDHAQLDADAQWAEQYLSTPAHDHIIFSNQKDLLLGDYLIDTKPDSNFMGTGLTFGSDEFKTWEEVITFFERLGGQ
;
A
#
# COMPACT_ATOMS: atom_id res chain seq x y z
N MET A 1 -1.79 25.59 -9.40
CA MET A 1 -0.50 24.95 -9.70
C MET A 1 -0.76 23.47 -9.61
N GLU A 2 -0.49 22.73 -10.68
CA GLU A 2 -0.55 21.24 -10.64
C GLU A 2 0.47 20.73 -9.62
N ASN A 3 0.06 19.79 -8.81
CA ASN A 3 0.95 19.16 -7.84
C ASN A 3 1.88 18.19 -8.59
N PRO A 4 3.20 18.46 -8.67
CA PRO A 4 4.11 17.64 -9.49
C PRO A 4 4.33 16.22 -8.94
N TYR A 5 3.88 15.94 -7.71
CA TYR A 5 4.04 14.64 -7.05
C TYR A 5 2.83 13.72 -7.24
N ILE A 6 1.68 14.25 -7.65
CA ILE A 6 0.47 13.46 -7.88
C ILE A 6 0.32 13.19 -9.38
N LYS A 7 0.40 11.92 -9.75
CA LYS A 7 0.04 11.44 -11.08
C LYS A 7 -1.43 11.02 -11.11
N GLN A 8 -2.03 11.11 -12.28
CA GLN A 8 -3.40 10.67 -12.54
C GLN A 8 -3.42 9.35 -13.29
N PHE A 9 -4.29 8.44 -12.85
CA PHE A 9 -4.50 7.13 -13.47
C PHE A 9 -6.00 6.95 -13.78
N PRO A 10 -6.49 7.53 -14.88
CA PRO A 10 -7.91 7.51 -15.20
C PRO A 10 -8.47 6.10 -15.51
N GLU A 11 -7.61 5.16 -15.85
CA GLU A 11 -7.98 3.76 -16.11
C GLU A 11 -8.06 2.89 -14.86
N ILE A 12 -7.45 3.33 -13.75
CA ILE A 12 -7.47 2.58 -12.48
C ILE A 12 -8.71 2.97 -11.67
N MET A 13 -9.41 1.97 -11.14
CA MET A 13 -10.67 2.14 -10.39
C MET A 13 -11.75 2.87 -11.20
N LYS A 14 -11.68 2.84 -12.53
CA LYS A 14 -12.62 3.52 -13.41
C LYS A 14 -14.04 3.00 -13.24
N GLY A 15 -14.97 3.92 -12.94
CA GLY A 15 -16.38 3.60 -12.71
C GLY A 15 -16.67 2.91 -11.37
N LYS A 16 -15.64 2.66 -10.56
CA LYS A 16 -15.72 2.03 -9.23
C LYS A 16 -15.84 3.06 -8.12
N THR A 17 -16.25 2.60 -6.95
CA THR A 17 -16.39 3.43 -5.75
C THR A 17 -15.30 3.11 -4.75
N ILE A 18 -14.54 4.12 -4.34
CA ILE A 18 -13.57 4.07 -3.24
C ILE A 18 -14.18 4.76 -2.02
N MET A 19 -14.30 4.04 -0.91
CA MET A 19 -14.73 4.61 0.37
C MET A 19 -13.49 4.87 1.23
N TYR A 20 -13.38 6.10 1.78
CA TYR A 20 -12.27 6.45 2.66
C TYR A 20 -12.72 6.70 4.08
N ASN A 21 -12.10 6.02 5.04
CA ASN A 21 -12.32 6.16 6.48
C ASN A 21 -11.17 6.96 7.10
N HIS A 22 -11.49 8.15 7.58
CA HIS A 22 -10.49 9.09 8.11
C HIS A 22 -10.00 8.72 9.52
N GLY A 23 -8.81 9.23 9.89
CA GLY A 23 -8.23 9.09 11.23
C GLY A 23 -8.90 9.95 12.29
N PHE A 24 -8.48 9.76 13.54
CA PHE A 24 -8.99 10.50 14.69
C PHE A 24 -8.76 12.01 14.55
N GLY A 25 -9.75 12.80 14.89
CA GLY A 25 -9.69 14.25 14.79
C GLY A 25 -9.76 14.82 13.37
N SER A 26 -9.91 13.96 12.36
CA SER A 26 -10.07 14.35 10.96
C SER A 26 -11.56 14.38 10.54
N ALA A 27 -11.86 14.51 9.24
CA ALA A 27 -13.21 14.55 8.69
C ALA A 27 -13.26 14.03 7.25
N ALA A 28 -14.47 13.89 6.70
CA ALA A 28 -14.71 13.52 5.30
C ALA A 28 -14.07 14.51 4.29
N SER A 29 -13.84 15.75 4.69
CA SER A 29 -13.19 16.80 3.89
C SER A 29 -11.65 16.76 3.92
N SER A 30 -11.05 15.67 4.42
CA SER A 30 -9.59 15.56 4.56
C SER A 30 -8.86 15.64 3.21
N GLY A 31 -7.62 16.12 3.24
CA GLY A 31 -6.77 16.19 2.04
C GLY A 31 -6.51 14.84 1.38
N THR A 32 -6.62 13.73 2.14
CA THR A 32 -6.47 12.38 1.58
C THR A 32 -7.61 12.04 0.61
N VAL A 33 -8.85 12.45 0.90
CA VAL A 33 -9.99 12.26 -0.02
C VAL A 33 -9.73 12.98 -1.35
N SER A 34 -9.28 14.23 -1.28
CA SER A 34 -8.93 15.01 -2.49
C SER A 34 -7.77 14.37 -3.25
N ARG A 35 -6.78 13.84 -2.55
CA ARG A 35 -5.63 13.16 -3.14
C ARG A 35 -6.05 11.90 -3.90
N ILE A 36 -6.90 11.06 -3.31
CA ILE A 36 -7.45 9.87 -3.96
C ILE A 36 -8.24 10.27 -5.21
N GLN A 37 -9.12 11.27 -5.11
CA GLN A 37 -9.92 11.73 -6.25
C GLN A 37 -9.08 12.32 -7.38
N LEU A 38 -7.99 13.04 -7.06
CA LEU A 38 -7.07 13.58 -8.07
C LEU A 38 -6.29 12.47 -8.76
N THR A 39 -5.90 11.43 -8.03
CA THR A 39 -5.12 10.31 -8.56
C THR A 39 -5.97 9.40 -9.45
N PHE A 40 -7.23 9.16 -9.06
CA PHE A 40 -8.17 8.28 -9.78
C PHE A 40 -9.41 9.09 -10.21
N PRO A 41 -9.28 9.94 -11.24
CA PRO A 41 -10.32 10.91 -11.61
C PRO A 41 -11.62 10.27 -12.09
N GLU A 42 -11.57 9.05 -12.62
CA GLU A 42 -12.74 8.29 -13.09
C GLU A 42 -13.37 7.39 -12.00
N ALA A 43 -12.81 7.37 -10.79
CA ALA A 43 -13.40 6.71 -9.63
C ALA A 43 -14.35 7.66 -8.90
N LYS A 44 -15.36 7.09 -8.23
CA LYS A 44 -16.19 7.81 -7.26
C LYS A 44 -15.58 7.65 -5.87
N VAL A 45 -15.09 8.75 -5.29
CA VAL A 45 -14.55 8.75 -3.92
C VAL A 45 -15.60 9.26 -2.95
N VAL A 46 -15.86 8.48 -1.88
CA VAL A 46 -16.82 8.84 -0.82
C VAL A 46 -16.14 8.75 0.54
N ALA A 47 -16.51 9.66 1.44
CA ALA A 47 -16.09 9.66 2.83
C ALA A 47 -17.21 10.23 3.69
N PHE A 48 -17.25 9.85 4.96
CA PHE A 48 -18.26 10.28 5.93
C PHE A 48 -17.59 10.84 7.16
N ASP A 49 -18.19 11.85 7.78
CA ASP A 49 -17.76 12.36 9.08
C ASP A 49 -18.08 11.31 10.15
N LEU A 50 -17.07 10.67 10.68
CA LEU A 50 -17.26 9.63 11.68
C LEU A 50 -17.66 10.23 13.02
N PRO A 51 -18.65 9.64 13.72
CA PRO A 51 -18.93 9.97 15.11
C PRO A 51 -17.70 9.83 16.00
N LEU A 52 -17.68 10.60 17.08
CA LEU A 52 -16.59 10.56 18.04
C LEU A 52 -16.57 9.25 18.85
N HIS A 53 -17.75 8.70 19.13
CA HIS A 53 -17.91 7.44 19.85
C HIS A 53 -17.73 6.24 18.92
N PRO A 54 -16.82 5.28 19.23
CA PRO A 54 -16.39 4.25 18.29
C PRO A 54 -17.50 3.28 17.90
N GLU A 55 -18.43 2.92 18.78
CA GLU A 55 -19.56 2.06 18.43
C GLU A 55 -20.52 2.74 17.45
N GLU A 56 -20.76 4.04 17.60
CA GLU A 56 -21.57 4.83 16.67
C GLU A 56 -20.87 4.95 15.31
N ALA A 57 -19.55 5.15 15.32
CA ALA A 57 -18.74 5.18 14.08
C ALA A 57 -18.82 3.85 13.34
N MET A 58 -18.66 2.72 14.03
CA MET A 58 -18.79 1.40 13.41
C MET A 58 -20.20 1.11 12.91
N ALA A 59 -21.23 1.53 13.65
CA ALA A 59 -22.62 1.39 13.20
C ALA A 59 -22.86 2.18 11.91
N LEU A 60 -22.40 3.43 11.85
CA LEU A 60 -22.45 4.26 10.64
C LEU A 60 -21.70 3.59 9.45
N LEU A 61 -20.49 3.13 9.68
CA LEU A 61 -19.68 2.51 8.62
C LEU A 61 -20.34 1.25 8.07
N ARG A 62 -20.89 0.38 8.93
CA ARG A 62 -21.63 -0.82 8.50
C ARG A 62 -22.90 -0.47 7.71
N GLU A 63 -23.60 0.60 8.06
CA GLU A 63 -24.72 1.12 7.26
C GLU A 63 -24.24 1.61 5.89
N LYS A 64 -23.17 2.42 5.88
CA LYS A 64 -22.67 3.06 4.66
C LYS A 64 -22.05 2.09 3.66
N VAL A 65 -21.38 1.03 4.11
CA VAL A 65 -20.85 0.01 3.15
C VAL A 65 -21.99 -0.73 2.43
N ILE A 66 -23.13 -0.95 3.12
CA ILE A 66 -24.32 -1.57 2.49
C ILE A 66 -24.99 -0.61 1.49
N GLU A 67 -25.06 0.68 1.83
CA GLU A 67 -25.65 1.73 0.99
C GLU A 67 -24.79 2.00 -0.26
N VAL A 68 -23.49 2.21 -0.05
CA VAL A 68 -22.54 2.67 -1.07
C VAL A 68 -22.02 1.51 -1.91
N LYS A 69 -21.90 0.31 -1.35
CA LYS A 69 -21.29 -0.89 -1.95
C LYS A 69 -19.93 -0.57 -2.58
N PRO A 70 -18.95 -0.15 -1.77
CA PRO A 70 -17.66 0.23 -2.28
C PRO A 70 -16.92 -0.96 -2.91
N ASP A 71 -16.19 -0.70 -3.99
CA ASP A 71 -15.29 -1.68 -4.61
C ASP A 71 -13.95 -1.75 -3.87
N LEU A 72 -13.62 -0.69 -3.12
CA LEU A 72 -12.43 -0.60 -2.28
C LEU A 72 -12.71 0.29 -1.07
N ILE A 73 -12.27 -0.14 0.12
CA ILE A 73 -12.28 0.67 1.33
C ILE A 73 -10.83 0.97 1.74
N ILE A 74 -10.52 2.23 1.96
CA ILE A 74 -9.20 2.66 2.44
C ILE A 74 -9.41 3.36 3.78
N GLY A 75 -8.68 2.97 4.80
CA GLY A 75 -8.71 3.64 6.09
C GLY A 75 -7.32 3.98 6.59
N SER A 76 -7.17 5.12 7.28
CA SER A 76 -5.91 5.48 7.91
C SER A 76 -6.04 5.68 9.41
N SER A 77 -5.03 5.23 10.17
CA SER A 77 -4.97 5.35 11.63
C SER A 77 -6.22 4.72 12.29
N MET A 78 -7.01 5.47 13.07
CA MET A 78 -8.31 5.04 13.58
C MET A 78 -9.23 4.52 12.47
N GLY A 79 -9.28 5.20 11.32
CA GLY A 79 -10.05 4.75 10.15
C GLY A 79 -9.55 3.42 9.61
N GLY A 80 -8.24 3.15 9.68
CA GLY A 80 -7.64 1.86 9.34
C GLY A 80 -8.06 0.74 10.30
N MET A 81 -8.15 1.03 11.59
CA MET A 81 -8.70 0.11 12.59
C MET A 81 -10.17 -0.27 12.27
N TYR A 82 -11.02 0.72 11.96
CA TYR A 82 -12.40 0.44 11.56
C TYR A 82 -12.50 -0.31 10.25
N THR A 83 -11.62 0.00 9.29
CA THR A 83 -11.59 -0.65 7.98
C THR A 83 -11.28 -2.15 8.10
N GLU A 84 -10.40 -2.54 9.02
CA GLU A 84 -10.13 -3.95 9.31
C GLU A 84 -11.42 -4.72 9.64
N MET A 85 -12.30 -4.14 10.43
CA MET A 85 -13.54 -4.77 10.90
C MET A 85 -14.70 -4.79 9.86
N LEU A 86 -14.48 -4.31 8.64
CA LEU A 86 -15.45 -4.31 7.53
C LEU A 86 -15.18 -5.48 6.58
N TYR A 87 -15.42 -6.71 7.06
CA TYR A 87 -15.13 -7.95 6.34
C TYR A 87 -15.93 -8.08 5.02
N GLY A 88 -15.37 -8.83 4.06
CA GLY A 88 -16.01 -9.14 2.77
C GLY A 88 -15.85 -8.05 1.70
N TYR A 89 -14.95 -7.10 1.89
CA TYR A 89 -14.60 -6.05 0.94
C TYR A 89 -13.10 -6.02 0.67
N ASP A 90 -12.69 -5.53 -0.50
CA ASP A 90 -11.30 -5.16 -0.72
C ASP A 90 -10.93 -3.95 0.15
N ARG A 91 -9.86 -4.05 0.93
CA ARG A 91 -9.51 -3.08 1.97
C ARG A 91 -8.02 -2.79 2.03
N ILE A 92 -7.71 -1.53 2.32
CA ILE A 92 -6.34 -1.08 2.65
C ILE A 92 -6.37 -0.38 4.01
N CYS A 93 -5.67 -0.92 4.98
CA CYS A 93 -5.49 -0.36 6.30
C CYS A 93 -4.11 0.32 6.36
N VAL A 94 -4.07 1.66 6.41
CA VAL A 94 -2.83 2.42 6.44
C VAL A 94 -2.54 2.89 7.86
N ASN A 95 -1.40 2.50 8.41
CA ASN A 95 -1.00 2.79 9.80
C ASN A 95 -2.17 2.55 10.78
N PRO A 96 -2.84 1.38 10.75
CA PRO A 96 -4.06 1.16 11.52
C PRO A 96 -3.79 1.16 13.03
N ALA A 97 -4.57 1.97 13.77
CA ALA A 97 -4.39 2.21 15.20
C ALA A 97 -5.12 1.15 16.05
N PHE A 98 -4.69 -0.10 16.00
CA PHE A 98 -5.30 -1.21 16.77
C PHE A 98 -5.14 -1.10 18.30
N GLU A 99 -4.38 -0.12 18.76
CA GLU A 99 -4.21 0.21 20.18
C GLU A 99 -4.67 1.65 20.48
N MET A 100 -5.75 2.10 19.81
CA MET A 100 -6.19 3.50 19.83
C MET A 100 -6.36 4.07 21.23
N GLY A 101 -6.95 3.31 22.17
CA GLY A 101 -7.08 3.76 23.56
C GLY A 101 -5.73 4.01 24.25
N GLN A 102 -4.74 3.17 24.00
CA GLN A 102 -3.39 3.36 24.52
C GLN A 102 -2.69 4.54 23.81
N THR A 103 -2.83 4.66 22.49
CA THR A 103 -2.33 5.78 21.70
C THR A 103 -2.86 7.13 22.21
N MET A 104 -4.16 7.22 22.54
CA MET A 104 -4.76 8.42 23.13
C MET A 104 -4.09 8.83 24.46
N LYS A 105 -3.75 7.87 25.28
CA LYS A 105 -3.09 8.10 26.56
C LYS A 105 -1.63 8.54 26.38
N ASP A 106 -0.89 7.84 25.56
CA ASP A 106 0.55 8.04 25.38
C ASP A 106 0.85 9.37 24.68
N HIS A 107 -0.03 9.81 23.79
CA HIS A 107 0.06 11.09 23.10
C HIS A 107 -0.72 12.23 23.77
N GLY A 108 -1.22 12.03 25.01
CA GLY A 108 -1.84 13.08 25.78
C GLY A 108 -3.09 13.69 25.14
N MET A 109 -3.89 12.88 24.44
CA MET A 109 -5.06 13.36 23.69
C MET A 109 -6.27 13.66 24.61
N ILE A 110 -6.23 13.30 25.91
CA ILE A 110 -7.32 13.55 26.84
C ILE A 110 -7.47 15.05 27.06
N GLY A 111 -8.69 15.56 26.91
CA GLY A 111 -9.03 16.96 27.04
C GLY A 111 -9.67 17.54 25.79
N LYS A 112 -9.65 18.86 25.69
CA LYS A 112 -10.20 19.59 24.56
C LYS A 112 -9.29 19.42 23.33
N GLN A 113 -9.90 19.04 22.20
CA GLN A 113 -9.27 18.83 20.90
C GLN A 113 -9.97 19.68 19.84
N THR A 114 -9.30 19.91 18.72
CA THR A 114 -9.83 20.63 17.56
C THR A 114 -9.87 19.69 16.36
N TRP A 115 -10.98 19.70 15.63
CA TRP A 115 -11.06 18.97 14.37
C TRP A 115 -10.06 19.55 13.37
N GLN A 116 -9.25 18.69 12.77
CA GLN A 116 -8.20 19.11 11.82
C GLN A 116 -8.77 19.56 10.47
N ASN A 117 -9.96 19.09 10.15
CA ASN A 117 -10.65 19.38 8.89
C ASN A 117 -12.09 19.81 9.16
N PRO A 118 -12.68 20.66 8.30
CA PRO A 118 -14.08 21.06 8.42
C PRO A 118 -15.03 19.86 8.35
N ARG A 119 -15.96 19.78 9.29
CA ARG A 119 -17.03 18.77 9.33
C ARG A 119 -18.31 19.33 8.72
N GLN A 120 -19.18 18.45 8.21
CA GLN A 120 -20.49 18.83 7.67
C GLN A 120 -21.44 19.35 8.73
N ASP A 121 -21.33 18.86 9.97
CA ASP A 121 -22.10 19.32 11.14
C ASP A 121 -21.65 20.71 11.65
N GLY A 122 -20.51 21.23 11.18
CA GLY A 122 -19.93 22.50 11.56
C GLY A 122 -19.21 22.50 12.91
N GLU A 123 -19.09 21.37 13.58
CA GLU A 123 -18.33 21.24 14.81
C GLU A 123 -16.84 21.53 14.57
N LYS A 124 -16.26 22.34 15.48
CA LYS A 124 -14.83 22.73 15.39
C LYS A 124 -13.98 22.07 16.46
N GLU A 125 -14.59 21.66 17.56
CA GLU A 125 -13.91 21.17 18.75
C GLU A 125 -14.67 19.99 19.34
N PHE A 126 -13.95 19.13 20.03
CA PHE A 126 -14.52 18.01 20.77
C PHE A 126 -13.73 17.74 22.05
N ILE A 127 -14.26 16.91 22.92
CA ILE A 127 -13.61 16.57 24.18
C ILE A 127 -13.34 15.09 24.26
N VAL A 128 -12.07 14.74 24.41
CA VAL A 128 -11.64 13.37 24.72
C VAL A 128 -11.69 13.19 26.23
N THR A 129 -12.60 12.36 26.69
CA THR A 129 -12.75 11.99 28.11
C THR A 129 -12.04 10.66 28.38
N LYS A 130 -11.83 10.34 29.69
CA LYS A 130 -11.37 9.00 30.08
C LYS A 130 -12.39 7.91 29.73
N ALA A 131 -13.68 8.25 29.69
CA ALA A 131 -14.72 7.33 29.27
C ALA A 131 -14.55 7.00 27.75
N LEU A 132 -14.35 8.02 26.93
CA LEU A 132 -14.10 7.83 25.50
C LEU A 132 -12.81 7.03 25.23
N GLU A 133 -11.73 7.30 25.97
CA GLU A 133 -10.49 6.50 25.88
C GLU A 133 -10.76 5.02 26.19
N LYS A 134 -11.59 4.75 27.20
CA LYS A 134 -12.00 3.39 27.54
C LYS A 134 -12.85 2.74 26.43
N GLU A 135 -13.80 3.47 25.83
CA GLU A 135 -14.59 2.99 24.69
C GLU A 135 -13.67 2.60 23.51
N TYR A 136 -12.63 3.39 23.22
CA TYR A 136 -11.64 3.05 22.20
C TYR A 136 -10.80 1.82 22.56
N ARG A 137 -10.52 1.59 23.80
CA ARG A 137 -9.87 0.37 24.27
C ARG A 137 -10.77 -0.85 24.10
N GLU A 138 -12.05 -0.71 24.38
CA GLU A 138 -13.05 -1.78 24.23
C GLU A 138 -13.30 -2.12 22.76
N ILE A 139 -13.39 -1.13 21.86
CA ILE A 139 -13.61 -1.37 20.43
C ILE A 139 -12.37 -2.02 19.78
N THR A 140 -11.16 -1.67 20.19
CA THR A 140 -9.93 -2.32 19.65
C THR A 140 -9.87 -3.81 19.99
N GLU A 141 -10.51 -4.26 21.05
CA GLU A 141 -10.66 -5.68 21.36
C GLU A 141 -11.55 -6.44 20.37
N GLN A 142 -12.30 -5.74 19.51
CA GLN A 142 -13.13 -6.36 18.47
C GLN A 142 -12.34 -6.60 17.15
N CYS A 143 -11.18 -5.92 16.98
CA CYS A 143 -10.33 -6.13 15.82
C CYS A 143 -9.95 -7.61 15.71
N PHE A 144 -9.91 -8.12 14.48
CA PHE A 144 -9.59 -9.50 14.11
C PHE A 144 -10.58 -10.58 14.61
N LYS A 145 -11.50 -10.27 15.53
CA LYS A 145 -12.44 -11.28 16.07
C LYS A 145 -13.35 -11.91 15.01
N GLY A 146 -13.67 -11.18 13.95
CA GLY A 146 -14.46 -11.73 12.85
C GLY A 146 -13.76 -12.89 12.14
N LEU A 147 -12.43 -12.90 12.13
CA LEU A 147 -11.64 -13.99 11.51
C LEU A 147 -11.78 -15.30 12.28
N GLU A 148 -11.93 -15.26 13.60
CA GLU A 148 -12.05 -16.43 14.46
C GLU A 148 -13.31 -17.27 14.16
N ALA A 149 -14.34 -16.64 13.59
CA ALA A 149 -15.61 -17.26 13.24
C ALA A 149 -15.66 -17.83 11.81
N MET A 150 -14.62 -17.57 11.01
CA MET A 150 -14.54 -18.01 9.61
C MET A 150 -14.08 -19.46 9.47
N SER A 151 -14.56 -20.15 8.45
CA SER A 151 -13.96 -21.44 8.04
C SER A 151 -12.56 -21.18 7.45
N PRO A 152 -11.68 -22.22 7.37
CA PRO A 152 -10.36 -22.04 6.76
C PRO A 152 -10.41 -21.46 5.34
N GLU A 153 -11.39 -21.86 4.52
CA GLU A 153 -11.57 -21.36 3.16
C GLU A 153 -12.02 -19.89 3.14
N GLN A 154 -12.95 -19.52 4.04
CA GLN A 154 -13.38 -18.12 4.19
C GLN A 154 -12.26 -17.23 4.70
N LEU A 155 -11.43 -17.74 5.62
CA LEU A 155 -10.28 -17.01 6.13
C LEU A 155 -9.23 -16.78 5.05
N ASP A 156 -8.91 -17.80 4.25
CA ASP A 156 -7.97 -17.67 3.13
C ASP A 156 -8.47 -16.66 2.09
N GLU A 157 -9.75 -16.70 1.74
CA GLU A 157 -10.38 -15.71 0.86
C GLU A 157 -10.31 -14.31 1.45
N GLU A 158 -10.72 -14.14 2.72
CA GLU A 158 -10.73 -12.84 3.40
C GLU A 158 -9.32 -12.23 3.48
N GLN A 159 -8.31 -13.05 3.76
CA GLN A 159 -6.92 -12.61 3.86
C GLN A 159 -6.35 -12.11 2.52
N GLN A 160 -6.90 -12.55 1.38
CA GLN A 160 -6.48 -12.06 0.06
C GLN A 160 -7.09 -10.69 -0.29
N HIS A 161 -8.12 -10.25 0.44
CA HIS A 161 -8.83 -9.00 0.19
C HIS A 161 -8.34 -7.82 1.06
N VAL A 162 -7.39 -8.03 1.96
CA VAL A 162 -6.98 -6.99 2.89
C VAL A 162 -5.47 -6.76 2.90
N TRP A 163 -5.07 -5.49 2.79
CA TRP A 163 -3.69 -5.04 2.87
C TRP A 163 -3.47 -4.17 4.09
N GLY A 164 -2.39 -4.41 4.82
CA GLY A 164 -1.86 -3.53 5.86
C GLY A 164 -0.63 -2.80 5.36
N LEU A 165 -0.65 -1.47 5.38
CA LEU A 165 0.46 -0.64 4.94
C LEU A 165 0.95 0.21 6.12
N PHE A 166 2.26 0.12 6.42
CA PHE A 166 2.85 0.71 7.61
C PHE A 166 4.01 1.62 7.25
N GLY A 167 4.00 2.85 7.74
CA GLY A 167 5.12 3.78 7.58
C GLY A 167 6.32 3.32 8.42
N ASP A 168 7.50 3.21 7.80
CA ASP A 168 8.74 2.82 8.48
C ASP A 168 9.29 3.92 9.42
N GLU A 169 8.79 5.16 9.27
CA GLU A 169 9.07 6.30 10.13
C GLU A 169 7.89 6.69 11.04
N ASP A 170 6.86 5.81 11.16
CA ASP A 170 5.71 6.05 12.04
C ASP A 170 6.11 5.98 13.52
N THR A 171 5.96 7.09 14.24
CA THR A 171 6.23 7.21 15.68
C THR A 171 4.96 7.15 16.54
N VAL A 172 3.79 6.97 15.93
CA VAL A 172 2.49 7.02 16.61
C VAL A 172 1.90 5.62 16.80
N VAL A 173 2.03 4.77 15.78
CA VAL A 173 1.42 3.44 15.73
C VAL A 173 2.47 2.38 15.42
N HIS A 174 2.51 1.31 16.22
CA HIS A 174 3.49 0.22 16.10
C HIS A 174 2.77 -1.13 16.07
N THR A 175 1.80 -1.30 15.18
CA THR A 175 0.91 -2.47 15.13
C THR A 175 1.18 -3.41 13.95
N PHE A 176 2.35 -3.30 13.29
CA PHE A 176 2.73 -4.16 12.17
C PHE A 176 2.72 -5.65 12.54
N ASP A 177 3.42 -6.02 13.63
CA ASP A 177 3.52 -7.43 14.04
C ASP A 177 2.15 -8.00 14.44
N LEU A 178 1.32 -7.19 15.11
CA LEU A 178 -0.05 -7.57 15.45
C LEU A 178 -0.87 -7.85 14.17
N TYR A 179 -0.83 -6.94 13.20
CA TYR A 179 -1.51 -7.12 11.93
C TYR A 179 -1.00 -8.35 11.18
N ARG A 180 0.33 -8.48 11.06
CA ARG A 180 1.00 -9.59 10.35
C ARG A 180 0.68 -10.95 10.96
N SER A 181 0.36 -11.02 12.24
CA SER A 181 -0.05 -12.29 12.87
C SER A 181 -1.43 -12.79 12.43
N HIS A 182 -2.24 -11.92 11.80
CA HIS A 182 -3.59 -12.24 11.32
C HIS A 182 -3.71 -12.22 9.78
N TYR A 183 -2.92 -11.35 9.12
CA TYR A 183 -2.99 -11.13 7.69
C TYR A 183 -1.60 -11.22 7.04
N PRO A 184 -1.42 -12.04 5.98
CA PRO A 184 -0.13 -12.17 5.30
C PRO A 184 0.25 -10.92 4.51
N GLN A 185 -0.72 -10.19 3.94
CA GLN A 185 -0.49 -9.01 3.10
C GLN A 185 -0.21 -7.78 3.99
N ALA A 186 1.03 -7.64 4.46
CA ALA A 186 1.49 -6.55 5.29
C ALA A 186 2.83 -6.02 4.77
N ALA A 187 2.90 -4.75 4.41
CA ALA A 187 4.10 -4.13 3.84
C ALA A 187 4.45 -2.81 4.51
N HIS A 188 5.74 -2.48 4.51
CA HIS A 188 6.21 -1.16 4.89
C HIS A 188 6.30 -0.23 3.67
N PHE A 189 6.06 1.05 3.90
CA PHE A 189 6.34 2.12 2.94
C PHE A 189 7.19 3.21 3.60
N HIS A 190 7.98 3.95 2.80
CA HIS A 190 8.73 5.07 3.32
C HIS A 190 7.81 6.23 3.69
N GLY A 191 7.66 6.46 4.97
CA GLY A 191 6.84 7.56 5.46
C GLY A 191 6.49 7.48 6.94
N GLU A 192 5.94 8.60 7.39
CA GLU A 192 5.48 8.82 8.74
C GLU A 192 4.03 8.33 8.93
N HIS A 193 3.47 8.59 10.14
CA HIS A 193 2.07 8.30 10.45
C HIS A 193 1.08 8.96 9.48
N HIS A 194 1.33 10.21 9.10
CA HIS A 194 0.52 10.94 8.14
C HIS A 194 1.09 10.81 6.74
N MET A 195 0.31 10.20 5.84
CA MET A 195 0.70 10.08 4.44
C MET A 195 0.84 11.46 3.77
N ASN A 196 2.01 11.72 3.21
CA ASN A 196 2.22 12.79 2.24
C ASN A 196 1.98 12.29 0.80
N ASP A 197 2.12 13.16 -0.18
CA ASP A 197 1.88 12.80 -1.58
C ASP A 197 2.84 11.71 -2.08
N ARG A 198 4.10 11.75 -1.65
CA ARG A 198 5.10 10.77 -2.05
C ARG A 198 4.84 9.39 -1.44
N SER A 199 4.55 9.33 -0.14
CA SER A 199 4.24 8.06 0.53
C SER A 199 2.93 7.45 0.00
N PHE A 200 1.93 8.29 -0.34
CA PHE A 200 0.72 7.82 -1.00
C PHE A 200 1.00 7.24 -2.39
N MET A 201 1.74 7.96 -3.24
CA MET A 201 2.04 7.53 -4.61
C MET A 201 2.89 6.26 -4.66
N ASN A 202 3.88 6.14 -3.78
CA ASN A 202 4.83 5.03 -3.80
C ASN A 202 4.38 3.84 -2.92
N GLY A 203 3.58 4.08 -1.89
CA GLY A 203 3.15 3.05 -0.94
C GLY A 203 1.73 2.54 -1.22
N VAL A 204 0.75 3.42 -1.39
CA VAL A 204 -0.66 3.04 -1.45
C VAL A 204 -1.15 2.80 -2.88
N VAL A 205 -0.79 3.67 -3.82
CA VAL A 205 -1.21 3.57 -5.23
C VAL A 205 -0.86 2.24 -5.89
N PRO A 206 0.33 1.64 -5.67
CA PRO A 206 0.64 0.31 -6.22
C PRO A 206 -0.34 -0.77 -5.75
N VAL A 207 -0.73 -0.74 -4.48
CA VAL A 207 -1.69 -1.71 -3.93
C VAL A 207 -3.09 -1.50 -4.51
N ILE A 208 -3.53 -0.25 -4.66
CA ILE A 208 -4.81 0.06 -5.33
C ILE A 208 -4.81 -0.51 -6.75
N ARG A 209 -3.69 -0.38 -7.49
CA ARG A 209 -3.56 -0.93 -8.83
C ARG A 209 -3.61 -2.45 -8.83
N TRP A 210 -2.94 -3.15 -7.92
CA TRP A 210 -3.01 -4.61 -7.82
C TRP A 210 -4.43 -5.09 -7.52
N ILE A 211 -5.15 -4.40 -6.66
CA ILE A 211 -6.55 -4.68 -6.37
C ILE A 211 -7.41 -4.48 -7.62
N ASP A 212 -7.25 -3.37 -8.31
CA ASP A 212 -7.97 -3.08 -9.55
C ASP A 212 -7.67 -4.09 -10.66
N ASP A 213 -6.39 -4.43 -10.85
CA ASP A 213 -5.96 -5.45 -11.82
C ASP A 213 -6.57 -6.81 -11.51
N ARG A 214 -6.63 -7.22 -10.25
CA ARG A 214 -7.28 -8.46 -9.82
C ARG A 214 -8.78 -8.42 -10.08
N GLN A 215 -9.47 -7.34 -9.73
CA GLN A 215 -10.91 -7.19 -9.96
C GLN A 215 -11.28 -7.19 -11.45
N GLU A 216 -10.43 -6.60 -12.30
CA GLU A 216 -10.62 -6.53 -13.75
C GLU A 216 -10.03 -7.74 -14.50
N HIS A 217 -9.42 -8.70 -13.81
CA HIS A 217 -8.67 -9.80 -14.41
C HIS A 217 -7.67 -9.32 -15.46
N ARG A 218 -6.95 -8.21 -15.13
CA ARG A 218 -6.03 -7.56 -16.05
C ARG A 218 -4.63 -8.16 -15.92
N ASP A 219 -4.20 -8.88 -16.95
CA ASP A 219 -2.84 -9.37 -17.07
C ASP A 219 -1.92 -8.23 -17.55
N ARG A 220 -0.78 -8.06 -16.89
CA ARG A 220 0.26 -7.12 -17.29
C ARG A 220 1.49 -7.89 -17.77
N PRO A 221 2.20 -7.37 -18.78
CA PRO A 221 3.48 -7.97 -19.18
C PRO A 221 4.46 -7.98 -18.00
N ILE A 222 5.25 -9.04 -17.91
CA ILE A 222 6.14 -9.29 -16.78
C ILE A 222 7.54 -8.77 -17.09
N VAL A 223 8.10 -7.98 -16.17
CA VAL A 223 9.48 -7.51 -16.21
C VAL A 223 10.22 -8.07 -15.01
N TYR A 224 11.28 -8.82 -15.28
CA TYR A 224 12.25 -9.25 -14.28
C TYR A 224 13.44 -8.29 -14.23
N ILE A 225 13.84 -7.93 -13.02
CA ILE A 225 15.02 -7.10 -12.75
C ILE A 225 16.00 -7.92 -11.90
N ASP A 226 17.13 -8.27 -12.45
CA ASP A 226 18.16 -9.01 -11.72
C ASP A 226 18.85 -8.13 -10.68
N ASN A 227 19.10 -8.67 -9.49
CA ASN A 227 19.68 -7.92 -8.37
C ASN A 227 21.07 -7.33 -8.70
N SER A 228 21.84 -7.90 -9.65
CA SER A 228 23.12 -7.34 -10.12
C SER A 228 23.00 -5.96 -10.77
N THR A 229 21.77 -5.58 -11.16
CA THR A 229 21.50 -4.28 -11.81
C THR A 229 21.09 -3.20 -10.81
N LEU A 230 20.71 -3.56 -9.59
CA LEU A 230 20.06 -2.67 -8.62
C LEU A 230 21.02 -1.75 -7.88
N ALA A 231 22.09 -2.32 -7.29
CA ALA A 231 23.00 -1.60 -6.39
C ALA A 231 24.36 -1.32 -7.04
N ASP A 232 25.02 -0.30 -6.54
CA ASP A 232 26.43 -0.04 -6.77
C ASP A 232 27.35 -0.94 -5.89
N ASN A 233 28.66 -0.77 -6.01
CA ASN A 233 29.64 -1.54 -5.24
C ASN A 233 29.59 -1.28 -3.72
N TYR A 234 28.83 -0.29 -3.27
CA TYR A 234 28.68 0.08 -1.86
C TYR A 234 27.29 -0.30 -1.31
N GLY A 235 26.46 -0.97 -2.12
CA GLY A 235 25.12 -1.38 -1.74
C GLY A 235 24.06 -0.29 -1.86
N HIS A 236 24.37 0.90 -2.41
CA HIS A 236 23.38 1.94 -2.65
C HIS A 236 22.68 1.74 -4.01
N PRO A 237 21.41 2.16 -4.12
CA PRO A 237 20.70 2.12 -5.40
C PRO A 237 21.47 2.85 -6.50
N LYS A 238 21.58 2.21 -7.67
CA LYS A 238 22.16 2.89 -8.85
C LYS A 238 21.32 4.11 -9.24
N SER A 239 21.98 5.11 -9.82
CA SER A 239 21.31 6.33 -10.27
C SER A 239 20.10 5.99 -11.15
N SER A 240 18.98 6.70 -10.96
CA SER A 240 17.73 6.56 -11.70
C SER A 240 16.99 5.22 -11.52
N LEU A 241 17.47 4.30 -10.67
CA LEU A 241 16.76 3.05 -10.40
C LEU A 241 15.34 3.29 -9.89
N SER A 242 15.18 4.13 -8.86
CA SER A 242 13.84 4.41 -8.30
C SER A 242 12.89 5.02 -9.33
N LYS A 243 13.40 5.89 -10.22
CA LYS A 243 12.62 6.47 -11.32
C LYS A 243 12.19 5.38 -12.31
N ALA A 244 13.11 4.51 -12.71
CA ALA A 244 12.83 3.40 -13.63
C ALA A 244 11.82 2.41 -13.02
N PHE A 245 12.05 2.02 -11.77
CA PHE A 245 11.17 1.09 -11.07
C PHE A 245 9.74 1.64 -10.93
N ASN A 246 9.58 2.89 -10.48
CA ASN A 246 8.28 3.53 -10.38
C ASN A 246 7.56 3.66 -11.73
N MET A 247 8.28 3.90 -12.82
CA MET A 247 7.71 3.92 -14.17
C MET A 247 7.27 2.51 -14.61
N LEU A 248 8.09 1.50 -14.37
CA LEU A 248 7.79 0.13 -14.77
C LEU A 248 6.57 -0.42 -14.06
N ILE A 249 6.46 -0.25 -12.73
CA ILE A 249 5.32 -0.74 -11.97
C ILE A 249 3.98 -0.10 -12.37
N GLU A 250 3.97 1.03 -13.07
CA GLU A 250 2.74 1.65 -13.57
C GLU A 250 2.08 0.81 -14.68
N ARG A 251 2.86 0.05 -15.45
CA ARG A 251 2.40 -0.66 -16.66
C ARG A 251 2.70 -2.15 -16.69
N TYR A 252 3.65 -2.59 -15.90
CA TYR A 252 4.18 -3.96 -15.89
C TYR A 252 4.00 -4.61 -14.52
N GLN A 253 3.96 -5.94 -14.52
CA GLN A 253 4.18 -6.73 -13.31
C GLN A 253 5.69 -6.88 -13.13
N VAL A 254 6.26 -6.25 -12.13
CA VAL A 254 7.71 -6.19 -11.93
C VAL A 254 8.13 -7.11 -10.81
N TYR A 255 9.09 -7.99 -11.06
CA TYR A 255 9.72 -8.87 -10.08
C TYR A 255 11.23 -8.65 -10.03
N ILE A 256 11.77 -8.70 -8.82
CA ILE A 256 13.21 -8.71 -8.60
C ILE A 256 13.69 -10.15 -8.61
N LEU A 257 14.75 -10.44 -9.35
CA LEU A 257 15.41 -11.74 -9.34
C LEU A 257 16.67 -11.67 -8.50
N ALA A 258 16.78 -12.54 -7.52
CA ALA A 258 17.97 -12.73 -6.71
C ALA A 258 18.43 -14.20 -6.76
N PRO A 259 19.73 -14.50 -6.61
CA PRO A 259 20.20 -15.87 -6.61
C PRO A 259 19.70 -16.63 -5.40
N ALA A 260 19.23 -17.88 -5.60
CA ALA A 260 18.84 -18.77 -4.52
C ALA A 260 20.08 -19.35 -3.83
N GLN A 261 20.58 -18.66 -2.83
CA GLN A 261 21.74 -19.11 -2.04
C GLN A 261 21.29 -20.03 -0.91
N THR A 262 21.07 -21.31 -1.23
CA THR A 262 20.52 -22.27 -0.26
C THR A 262 21.42 -22.55 0.95
N ASN A 263 22.68 -22.17 0.89
CA ASN A 263 23.66 -22.31 2.01
C ASN A 263 23.88 -21.00 2.79
N ASP A 264 23.26 -19.90 2.37
CA ASP A 264 23.36 -18.59 3.00
C ASP A 264 21.98 -17.92 3.08
N HIS A 265 21.22 -18.31 4.09
CA HIS A 265 19.88 -17.73 4.32
C HIS A 265 19.95 -16.24 4.70
N ALA A 266 21.05 -15.82 5.33
CA ALA A 266 21.23 -14.41 5.70
C ALA A 266 21.33 -13.50 4.45
N GLN A 267 21.86 -14.02 3.33
CA GLN A 267 21.88 -13.26 2.08
C GLN A 267 20.47 -13.13 1.45
N LEU A 268 19.64 -14.17 1.55
CA LEU A 268 18.24 -14.09 1.06
C LEU A 268 17.47 -13.02 1.85
N ASP A 269 17.61 -13.00 3.15
CA ASP A 269 17.00 -11.98 4.02
C ASP A 269 17.54 -10.58 3.70
N ALA A 270 18.85 -10.44 3.46
CA ALA A 270 19.48 -9.17 3.12
C ALA A 270 18.99 -8.63 1.77
N ASP A 271 18.86 -9.48 0.75
CA ASP A 271 18.33 -9.10 -0.57
C ASP A 271 16.87 -8.64 -0.47
N ALA A 272 16.04 -9.35 0.31
CA ALA A 272 14.65 -8.97 0.56
C ALA A 272 14.55 -7.62 1.30
N GLN A 273 15.32 -7.46 2.38
CA GLN A 273 15.36 -6.21 3.16
C GLN A 273 15.86 -5.04 2.32
N TRP A 274 16.88 -5.25 1.48
CA TRP A 274 17.38 -4.21 0.58
C TRP A 274 16.29 -3.74 -0.38
N ALA A 275 15.56 -4.67 -0.98
CA ALA A 275 14.50 -4.35 -1.93
C ALA A 275 13.36 -3.58 -1.26
N GLU A 276 12.90 -4.01 -0.10
CA GLU A 276 11.86 -3.30 0.66
C GLU A 276 12.34 -1.91 1.10
N GLN A 277 13.59 -1.79 1.59
CA GLN A 277 14.16 -0.53 2.03
C GLN A 277 14.23 0.52 0.91
N TYR A 278 14.64 0.14 -0.30
CA TYR A 278 14.92 1.08 -1.37
C TYR A 278 13.82 1.19 -2.42
N LEU A 279 12.98 0.17 -2.58
CA LEU A 279 11.90 0.12 -3.58
C LEU A 279 10.50 0.17 -2.93
N SER A 280 10.42 0.07 -1.60
CA SER A 280 9.20 0.23 -0.80
C SER A 280 8.12 -0.84 -1.14
N THR A 281 6.87 -0.55 -0.85
CA THR A 281 5.70 -1.43 -1.03
C THR A 281 5.67 -2.21 -2.36
N PRO A 282 6.03 -1.62 -3.52
CA PRO A 282 6.00 -2.37 -4.78
C PRO A 282 6.93 -3.56 -4.87
N ALA A 283 7.95 -3.64 -4.02
CA ALA A 283 8.88 -4.78 -3.96
C ALA A 283 8.40 -5.90 -3.02
N HIS A 284 7.40 -5.62 -2.17
CA HIS A 284 6.88 -6.59 -1.23
C HIS A 284 6.25 -7.78 -1.97
N ASP A 285 6.65 -9.00 -1.60
CA ASP A 285 6.26 -10.26 -2.24
C ASP A 285 6.51 -10.32 -3.77
N HIS A 286 7.35 -9.40 -4.30
CA HIS A 286 7.75 -9.35 -5.70
C HIS A 286 9.23 -9.67 -5.89
N ILE A 287 9.78 -10.56 -5.06
CA ILE A 287 11.15 -11.07 -5.15
C ILE A 287 11.10 -12.56 -5.43
N ILE A 288 11.82 -12.99 -6.45
CA ILE A 288 11.97 -14.40 -6.82
C ILE A 288 13.42 -14.80 -6.63
N PHE A 289 13.66 -15.78 -5.77
CA PHE A 289 14.97 -16.38 -5.58
C PHE A 289 15.13 -17.57 -6.52
N SER A 290 15.94 -17.43 -7.55
CA SER A 290 16.18 -18.48 -8.53
C SER A 290 17.59 -18.42 -9.15
N ASN A 291 18.19 -19.60 -9.32
CA ASN A 291 19.41 -19.77 -10.12
C ASN A 291 19.11 -20.23 -11.56
N GLN A 292 17.83 -20.44 -11.90
CA GLN A 292 17.37 -21.00 -13.17
C GLN A 292 16.48 -19.95 -13.86
N LYS A 293 17.11 -18.93 -14.48
CA LYS A 293 16.38 -17.83 -15.13
C LYS A 293 15.68 -18.27 -16.43
N ASP A 294 16.16 -19.34 -17.05
CA ASP A 294 15.58 -19.96 -18.25
C ASP A 294 14.22 -20.65 -17.99
N LEU A 295 13.90 -20.96 -16.73
CA LEU A 295 12.61 -21.50 -16.34
C LEU A 295 11.53 -20.45 -16.09
N LEU A 296 11.89 -19.16 -16.06
CA LEU A 296 10.97 -18.09 -15.80
C LEU A 296 10.21 -17.66 -17.06
N LEU A 297 8.89 -17.59 -16.94
CA LEU A 297 8.02 -17.08 -18.00
C LEU A 297 7.83 -15.58 -17.78
N GLY A 298 8.19 -14.77 -18.77
CA GLY A 298 8.09 -13.32 -18.71
C GLY A 298 8.41 -12.66 -20.02
N ASP A 299 8.14 -11.36 -20.12
CA ASP A 299 8.30 -10.59 -21.35
C ASP A 299 9.68 -9.94 -21.46
N TYR A 300 10.21 -9.45 -20.34
CA TYR A 300 11.50 -8.76 -20.29
C TYR A 300 12.35 -9.23 -19.12
N LEU A 301 13.66 -9.33 -19.34
CA LEU A 301 14.68 -9.59 -18.33
C LEU A 301 15.78 -8.52 -18.41
N ILE A 302 15.87 -7.67 -17.38
CA ILE A 302 16.94 -6.67 -17.25
C ILE A 302 18.02 -7.27 -16.36
N ASP A 303 19.17 -7.56 -16.94
CA ASP A 303 20.27 -8.28 -16.29
C ASP A 303 21.62 -7.82 -16.84
N THR A 304 22.66 -7.87 -16.07
CA THR A 304 24.05 -7.62 -16.56
C THR A 304 24.50 -8.70 -17.54
N LYS A 305 23.92 -9.89 -17.44
CA LYS A 305 24.19 -11.03 -18.34
C LYS A 305 22.92 -11.86 -18.51
N PRO A 306 21.94 -11.40 -19.32
CA PRO A 306 20.71 -12.13 -19.56
C PRO A 306 20.96 -13.56 -20.04
N ASP A 307 20.18 -14.51 -19.52
CA ASP A 307 20.25 -15.90 -19.98
C ASP A 307 19.75 -15.99 -21.43
N SER A 308 20.52 -16.63 -22.30
CA SER A 308 20.18 -16.78 -23.72
C SER A 308 18.98 -17.70 -23.98
N ASN A 309 18.56 -18.49 -22.99
CA ASN A 309 17.39 -19.38 -23.07
C ASN A 309 16.14 -18.73 -22.45
N PHE A 310 16.26 -17.53 -21.89
CA PHE A 310 15.07 -16.81 -21.45
C PHE A 310 14.15 -16.53 -22.64
N MET A 311 12.89 -16.90 -22.52
CA MET A 311 11.93 -16.88 -23.65
C MET A 311 11.46 -15.47 -24.04
N GLY A 312 11.63 -14.48 -23.18
CA GLY A 312 11.33 -13.07 -23.44
C GLY A 312 12.51 -12.28 -24.01
N THR A 313 12.42 -10.97 -23.90
CA THR A 313 13.47 -10.04 -24.36
C THR A 313 14.47 -9.75 -23.25
N GLY A 314 15.73 -10.14 -23.44
CA GLY A 314 16.83 -9.80 -22.52
C GLY A 314 17.40 -8.42 -22.82
N LEU A 315 17.47 -7.53 -21.82
CA LEU A 315 18.15 -6.25 -21.86
C LEU A 315 19.47 -6.37 -21.09
N THR A 316 20.59 -6.27 -21.80
CA THR A 316 21.92 -6.39 -21.17
C THR A 316 22.31 -5.08 -20.51
N PHE A 317 22.06 -4.97 -19.22
CA PHE A 317 22.41 -3.79 -18.44
C PHE A 317 23.93 -3.62 -18.32
N GLY A 318 24.42 -2.39 -18.56
CA GLY A 318 25.85 -2.08 -18.63
C GLY A 318 26.44 -2.23 -20.03
N SER A 319 25.67 -2.65 -21.05
CA SER A 319 26.06 -2.62 -22.46
C SER A 319 26.09 -1.19 -23.03
N ASP A 320 26.52 -1.02 -24.24
CA ASP A 320 26.50 0.28 -24.94
C ASP A 320 25.04 0.77 -25.16
N GLU A 321 24.09 -0.15 -25.29
CA GLU A 321 22.66 0.16 -25.53
C GLU A 321 21.91 0.49 -24.22
N PHE A 322 22.19 -0.23 -23.12
CA PHE A 322 21.56 -0.07 -21.81
C PHE A 322 22.61 0.19 -20.72
N LYS A 323 23.34 1.27 -20.88
CA LYS A 323 24.49 1.59 -20.02
C LYS A 323 24.08 1.91 -18.59
N THR A 324 22.94 2.59 -18.46
CA THR A 324 22.36 3.02 -17.19
C THR A 324 20.85 2.80 -17.19
N TRP A 325 20.19 3.09 -16.07
CA TRP A 325 18.73 3.03 -15.97
C TRP A 325 18.01 4.09 -16.83
N GLU A 326 18.68 5.16 -17.27
CA GLU A 326 18.06 6.17 -18.17
C GLU A 326 17.79 5.61 -19.57
N GLU A 327 18.70 4.77 -20.10
CA GLU A 327 18.46 4.09 -21.38
C GLU A 327 17.35 3.04 -21.27
N VAL A 328 17.27 2.34 -20.13
CA VAL A 328 16.17 1.41 -19.84
C VAL A 328 14.84 2.16 -19.79
N ILE A 329 14.76 3.29 -19.09
CA ILE A 329 13.58 4.17 -19.07
C ILE A 329 13.18 4.54 -20.50
N THR A 330 14.13 5.06 -21.29
CA THR A 330 13.90 5.49 -22.67
C THR A 330 13.36 4.36 -23.56
N PHE A 331 13.86 3.12 -23.36
CA PHE A 331 13.37 1.95 -24.08
C PHE A 331 11.90 1.67 -23.78
N PHE A 332 11.52 1.60 -22.50
CA PHE A 332 10.15 1.30 -22.10
C PHE A 332 9.19 2.46 -22.39
N GLU A 333 9.62 3.71 -22.34
CA GLU A 333 8.80 4.86 -22.76
C GLU A 333 8.42 4.77 -24.24
N ARG A 334 9.34 4.32 -25.11
CA ARG A 334 9.07 4.12 -26.55
C ARG A 334 8.07 2.98 -26.80
N LEU A 335 8.13 1.92 -26.01
CA LEU A 335 7.17 0.81 -26.11
C LEU A 335 5.76 1.21 -25.67
N GLY A 336 5.65 2.08 -24.69
CA GLY A 336 4.35 2.53 -24.17
C GLY A 336 3.70 3.67 -24.95
N GLY A 337 4.35 4.19 -25.99
CA GLY A 337 3.84 5.26 -26.87
C GLY A 337 3.16 4.76 -28.15
N GLN A 338 2.88 3.45 -28.27
CA GLN A 338 2.16 2.86 -29.42
C GLN A 338 0.73 2.51 -29.06
#